data_96454d904ccc62d7193a0e1265502747
#
_entry.id   96454d904ccc62d7193a0e1265502747
#
_cell.length_a   1.000
_cell.length_b   1.000
_cell.length_c   1.000
_cell.angle_alpha   90.00
_cell.angle_beta   90.00
_cell.angle_gamma   90.00
#
_symmetry.space_group_name_H-M   'P 1'
#
loop_
_entity.id
_entity.type
_entity.pdbx_description
1 polymer ?
#
loop_
_entity_poly.entity_id
_entity_poly.type
_entity_poly.pdbx_seq_one_letter_code
_entity_poly.pdbx_strand_id
1 'polypeptide(L)'
;MIIRRLVSMDLEFLLEVRNDDTTRFNLENDSIFTLSECVEWFFKKNPLWYIIEIDNISVGYIRTNGNEVGIDIHPTHRRKGYAREAYKLYLKDKEYASLWVFIDNFAKNLYIELGFVENGNSKTIRGREYIQMIYENRN
;
A
#
# COMPACT_ATOMS: atom_id res chain seq x y z
N MET A 1 6.31 8.44 -13.72
CA MET A 1 5.26 7.90 -12.84
C MET A 1 4.29 9.00 -12.46
N ILE A 2 3.02 8.72 -12.53
CA ILE A 2 1.96 9.63 -12.10
C ILE A 2 1.19 8.98 -10.94
N ILE A 3 0.94 9.77 -9.90
CA ILE A 3 0.09 9.38 -8.78
C ILE A 3 -1.13 10.29 -8.83
N ARG A 4 -2.32 9.69 -8.99
CA ARG A 4 -3.57 10.44 -9.09
C ARG A 4 -4.62 9.88 -8.15
N ARG A 5 -5.64 10.66 -7.83
CA ARG A 5 -6.72 10.25 -6.96
C ARG A 5 -7.47 9.03 -7.50
N LEU A 6 -7.79 8.08 -6.63
CA LEU A 6 -8.65 6.94 -6.96
C LEU A 6 -10.06 7.44 -7.31
N VAL A 7 -10.60 6.95 -8.41
CA VAL A 7 -11.99 7.22 -8.82
C VAL A 7 -12.73 5.91 -9.03
N SER A 8 -14.07 5.98 -9.17
CA SER A 8 -14.90 4.77 -9.25
C SER A 8 -14.53 3.83 -10.39
N MET A 9 -14.03 4.38 -11.50
CA MET A 9 -13.61 3.56 -12.66
C MET A 9 -12.38 2.70 -12.37
N ASP A 10 -11.66 2.96 -11.28
CA ASP A 10 -10.45 2.21 -10.91
C ASP A 10 -10.75 0.97 -10.08
N LEU A 11 -11.99 0.79 -9.62
CA LEU A 11 -12.29 -0.22 -8.60
C LEU A 11 -12.10 -1.65 -9.08
N GLU A 12 -12.34 -1.94 -10.36
CA GLU A 12 -12.07 -3.27 -10.91
C GLU A 12 -10.57 -3.58 -10.88
N PHE A 13 -9.74 -2.62 -11.28
CA PHE A 13 -8.29 -2.76 -11.22
C PHE A 13 -7.83 -2.93 -9.77
N LEU A 14 -8.34 -2.10 -8.86
CA LEU A 14 -8.01 -2.18 -7.44
C LEU A 14 -8.28 -3.58 -6.90
N LEU A 15 -9.46 -4.14 -7.20
CA LEU A 15 -9.82 -5.48 -6.74
C LEU A 15 -8.95 -6.56 -7.35
N GLU A 16 -8.57 -6.43 -8.61
CA GLU A 16 -7.68 -7.39 -9.25
C GLU A 16 -6.36 -7.50 -8.48
N VAL A 17 -5.81 -6.37 -8.05
CA VAL A 17 -4.61 -6.35 -7.23
C VAL A 17 -4.90 -6.85 -5.81
N ARG A 18 -5.93 -6.28 -5.17
CA ARG A 18 -6.25 -6.53 -3.75
C ARG A 18 -6.62 -7.98 -3.47
N ASN A 19 -7.33 -8.62 -4.40
CA ASN A 19 -7.79 -10.00 -4.24
C ASN A 19 -6.76 -11.04 -4.69
N ASP A 20 -5.66 -10.64 -5.29
CA ASP A 20 -4.60 -11.55 -5.68
C ASP A 20 -3.99 -12.22 -4.43
N ASP A 21 -3.74 -13.54 -4.51
CA ASP A 21 -3.25 -14.31 -3.38
C ASP A 21 -1.94 -13.75 -2.80
N THR A 22 -1.04 -13.31 -3.65
CA THR A 22 0.27 -12.80 -3.21
C THR A 22 0.15 -11.44 -2.52
N THR A 23 -0.82 -10.62 -2.93
CA THR A 23 -1.13 -9.36 -2.25
C THR A 23 -1.74 -9.64 -0.89
N ARG A 24 -2.79 -10.49 -0.85
CA ARG A 24 -3.52 -10.82 0.39
C ARG A 24 -2.62 -11.44 1.45
N PHE A 25 -1.63 -12.22 1.04
CA PHE A 25 -0.68 -12.86 1.95
C PHE A 25 0.01 -11.84 2.87
N ASN A 26 0.24 -10.62 2.38
CA ASN A 26 0.93 -9.57 3.11
C ASN A 26 0.02 -8.47 3.65
N LEU A 27 -1.29 -8.66 3.62
CA LEU A 27 -2.26 -7.72 4.18
C LEU A 27 -2.73 -8.19 5.57
N GLU A 28 -3.06 -7.23 6.43
CA GLU A 28 -3.65 -7.54 7.73
C GLU A 28 -4.99 -8.27 7.57
N ASN A 29 -5.87 -7.75 6.71
CA ASN A 29 -7.13 -8.39 6.34
C ASN A 29 -6.95 -9.10 5.00
N ASP A 30 -6.98 -10.42 5.01
CA ASP A 30 -6.77 -11.24 3.81
C ASP A 30 -8.06 -11.70 3.13
N SER A 31 -9.21 -11.11 3.49
CA SER A 31 -10.49 -11.43 2.87
C SER A 31 -10.52 -11.07 1.39
N ILE A 32 -11.30 -11.83 0.62
CA ILE A 32 -11.61 -11.51 -0.77
C ILE A 32 -12.88 -10.67 -0.78
N PHE A 33 -12.88 -9.58 -1.56
CA PHE A 33 -14.03 -8.70 -1.69
C PHE A 33 -14.65 -8.79 -3.07
N THR A 34 -15.97 -8.64 -3.14
CA THR A 34 -16.70 -8.53 -4.41
C THR A 34 -16.63 -7.09 -4.92
N LEU A 35 -16.90 -6.90 -6.20
CA LEU A 35 -16.99 -5.56 -6.77
C LEU A 35 -18.08 -4.74 -6.07
N SER A 36 -19.23 -5.35 -5.77
CA SER A 36 -20.32 -4.69 -5.06
C SER A 36 -19.88 -4.16 -3.68
N GLU A 37 -19.15 -4.99 -2.91
CA GLU A 37 -18.61 -4.57 -1.62
C GLU A 37 -17.61 -3.43 -1.77
N CYS A 38 -16.77 -3.49 -2.79
CA CYS A 38 -15.78 -2.46 -3.07
C CYS A 38 -16.41 -1.12 -3.44
N VAL A 39 -17.45 -1.16 -4.28
CA VAL A 39 -18.21 0.04 -4.67
C VAL A 39 -18.87 0.67 -3.45
N GLU A 40 -19.52 -0.15 -2.60
CA GLU A 40 -20.14 0.33 -1.37
C GLU A 40 -19.09 1.01 -0.46
N TRP A 41 -17.95 0.37 -0.26
CA TRP A 41 -16.86 0.94 0.53
C TRP A 41 -16.40 2.28 -0.02
N PHE A 42 -16.22 2.38 -1.34
CA PHE A 42 -15.71 3.58 -1.99
C PHE A 42 -16.64 4.78 -1.76
N PHE A 43 -17.95 4.59 -2.00
CA PHE A 43 -18.90 5.68 -1.85
C PHE A 43 -19.21 6.02 -0.38
N LYS A 44 -19.15 5.03 0.52
CA LYS A 44 -19.41 5.23 1.94
C LYS A 44 -18.22 5.89 2.64
N LYS A 45 -17.00 5.47 2.35
CA LYS A 45 -15.80 5.92 3.06
C LYS A 45 -15.10 7.10 2.39
N ASN A 46 -15.35 7.34 1.11
CA ASN A 46 -14.67 8.38 0.35
C ASN A 46 -13.15 8.34 0.59
N PRO A 47 -12.48 7.21 0.33
CA PRO A 47 -11.08 7.02 0.72
C PRO A 47 -10.14 7.95 -0.04
N LEU A 48 -9.11 8.42 0.65
CA LEU A 48 -8.04 9.21 0.02
C LEU A 48 -6.93 8.26 -0.44
N TRP A 49 -7.28 7.41 -1.40
CA TRP A 49 -6.33 6.48 -2.02
C TRP A 49 -5.93 7.00 -3.40
N TYR A 50 -4.83 6.48 -3.92
CA TYR A 50 -4.27 6.94 -5.19
C TYR A 50 -3.97 5.77 -6.11
N ILE A 51 -4.09 6.00 -7.42
CA ILE A 51 -3.64 5.08 -8.45
C ILE A 51 -2.23 5.48 -8.88
N ILE A 52 -1.38 4.48 -9.10
CA ILE A 52 -0.04 4.65 -9.63
C ILE A 52 -0.07 4.28 -11.12
N GLU A 53 0.33 5.21 -11.98
CA GLU A 53 0.35 5.02 -13.43
C GLU A 53 1.76 5.14 -13.98
N ILE A 54 2.08 4.27 -14.93
CA ILE A 54 3.30 4.34 -15.76
C ILE A 54 2.83 4.33 -17.21
N ASP A 55 3.16 5.37 -17.97
CA ASP A 55 2.78 5.49 -19.39
C ASP A 55 1.28 5.26 -19.62
N ASN A 56 0.44 5.88 -18.77
CA ASN A 56 -1.03 5.78 -18.79
C ASN A 56 -1.58 4.38 -18.46
N ILE A 57 -0.75 3.50 -17.90
CA ILE A 57 -1.17 2.16 -17.46
C ILE A 57 -1.18 2.14 -15.93
N SER A 58 -2.30 1.72 -15.33
CA SER A 58 -2.40 1.53 -13.89
C SER A 58 -1.55 0.32 -13.50
N VAL A 59 -0.59 0.51 -12.58
CA VAL A 59 0.31 -0.55 -12.13
C VAL A 59 0.12 -0.93 -10.68
N GLY A 60 -0.54 -0.07 -9.89
CA GLY A 60 -0.78 -0.31 -8.48
C GLY A 60 -1.57 0.82 -7.85
N TYR A 61 -1.65 0.79 -6.53
CA TYR A 61 -2.35 1.85 -5.78
C TYR A 61 -1.67 2.12 -4.44
N ILE A 62 -1.96 3.29 -3.89
CA ILE A 62 -1.50 3.71 -2.57
C ILE A 62 -2.72 3.74 -1.66
N ARG A 63 -2.66 2.98 -0.56
CA ARG A 63 -3.67 2.97 0.50
C ARG A 63 -3.24 3.97 1.56
N THR A 64 -4.16 4.78 2.02
CA THR A 64 -3.89 5.70 3.13
C THR A 64 -5.00 5.64 4.18
N ASN A 65 -4.61 5.80 5.43
CA ASN A 65 -5.50 5.98 6.55
C ASN A 65 -4.79 6.93 7.52
N GLY A 66 -5.08 8.23 7.40
CA GLY A 66 -4.30 9.25 8.09
C GLY A 66 -2.84 9.22 7.63
N ASN A 67 -1.92 9.03 8.57
CA ASN A 67 -0.50 8.93 8.27
C ASN A 67 -0.05 7.50 7.91
N GLU A 68 -0.95 6.54 8.01
CA GLU A 68 -0.65 5.16 7.67
C GLU A 68 -0.73 4.97 6.16
N VAL A 69 0.29 4.33 5.59
CA VAL A 69 0.43 4.15 4.14
C VAL A 69 0.77 2.70 3.81
N GLY A 70 0.24 2.24 2.67
CA GLY A 70 0.63 0.97 2.08
C GLY A 70 0.56 1.08 0.56
N ILE A 71 1.39 0.35 -0.14
CA ILE A 71 1.41 0.32 -1.60
C ILE A 71 1.34 -1.12 -2.05
N ASP A 72 0.42 -1.39 -2.98
CA ASP A 72 0.29 -2.70 -3.60
C ASP A 72 0.45 -2.54 -5.10
N ILE A 73 1.35 -3.34 -5.68
CA ILE A 73 1.62 -3.34 -7.13
C ILE A 73 1.01 -4.60 -7.73
N HIS A 74 0.35 -4.45 -8.88
CA HIS A 74 -0.20 -5.57 -9.63
C HIS A 74 0.89 -6.60 -9.90
N PRO A 75 0.61 -7.91 -9.74
CA PRO A 75 1.64 -8.96 -9.90
C PRO A 75 2.44 -8.88 -11.21
N THR A 76 1.78 -8.50 -12.32
CA THR A 76 2.46 -8.41 -13.63
C THR A 76 3.42 -7.24 -13.74
N HIS A 77 3.36 -6.29 -12.80
CA HIS A 77 4.19 -5.08 -12.82
C HIS A 77 5.21 -5.04 -11.68
N ARG A 78 5.38 -6.13 -10.95
CA ARG A 78 6.36 -6.23 -9.85
C ARG A 78 7.79 -6.38 -10.37
N ARG A 79 8.76 -6.16 -9.46
CA ARG A 79 10.20 -6.28 -9.73
C ARG A 79 10.71 -5.28 -10.76
N LYS A 80 10.04 -4.13 -10.86
CA LYS A 80 10.44 -3.02 -11.73
C LYS A 80 10.79 -1.76 -10.96
N GLY A 81 10.78 -1.83 -9.62
CA GLY A 81 11.09 -0.68 -8.76
C GLY A 81 9.97 0.32 -8.60
N TYR A 82 8.75 -0.02 -9.02
CA TYR A 82 7.62 0.93 -8.96
C TYR A 82 7.19 1.26 -7.54
N ALA A 83 7.21 0.29 -6.61
CA ALA A 83 6.88 0.57 -5.22
C ALA A 83 7.88 1.56 -4.61
N ARG A 84 9.18 1.37 -4.85
CA ARG A 84 10.22 2.28 -4.37
C ARG A 84 9.98 3.70 -4.90
N GLU A 85 9.76 3.82 -6.19
CA GLU A 85 9.52 5.12 -6.83
C GLU A 85 8.25 5.80 -6.28
N ALA A 86 7.17 5.03 -6.13
CA ALA A 86 5.91 5.55 -5.59
C ALA A 86 6.06 6.00 -4.14
N TYR A 87 6.75 5.24 -3.28
CA TYR A 87 7.03 5.66 -1.90
C TYR A 87 7.84 6.96 -1.88
N LYS A 88 8.86 7.07 -2.72
CA LYS A 88 9.68 8.30 -2.77
C LYS A 88 8.84 9.51 -3.15
N LEU A 89 7.97 9.37 -4.14
CA LEU A 89 7.07 10.44 -4.54
C LEU A 89 6.07 10.78 -3.43
N TYR A 90 5.48 9.77 -2.80
CA TYR A 90 4.50 9.98 -1.73
C TYR A 90 5.13 10.66 -0.51
N LEU A 91 6.34 10.23 -0.12
CA LEU A 91 7.00 10.73 1.08
C LEU A 91 7.62 12.12 0.92
N LYS A 92 7.78 12.59 -0.32
CA LYS A 92 8.46 13.84 -0.63
C LYS A 92 7.92 15.04 0.16
N ASP A 93 6.60 15.12 0.33
CA ASP A 93 5.94 16.24 1.02
C ASP A 93 5.43 15.85 2.41
N LYS A 94 5.86 14.70 2.94
CA LYS A 94 5.39 14.21 4.23
C LYS A 94 6.45 14.41 5.29
N GLU A 95 6.02 14.90 6.46
CA GLU A 95 6.88 14.99 7.64
C GLU A 95 6.88 13.68 8.42
N TYR A 96 5.78 12.92 8.34
CA TYR A 96 5.59 11.68 9.09
C TYR A 96 4.75 10.70 8.27
N ALA A 97 5.10 9.43 8.37
CA ALA A 97 4.30 8.34 7.84
C ALA A 97 4.51 7.09 8.68
N SER A 98 3.55 6.20 8.67
CA SER A 98 3.67 4.90 9.34
C SER A 98 3.17 3.80 8.43
N LEU A 99 3.61 2.58 8.69
CA LEU A 99 3.12 1.39 8.01
C LEU A 99 3.25 0.17 8.92
N TRP A 100 2.52 -0.87 8.57
CA TRP A 100 2.65 -2.17 9.18
C TRP A 100 3.20 -3.16 8.16
N VAL A 101 4.06 -4.07 8.60
CA VAL A 101 4.66 -5.06 7.71
C VAL A 101 4.92 -6.35 8.48
N PHE A 102 4.68 -7.50 7.83
CA PHE A 102 5.10 -8.79 8.39
C PHE A 102 6.62 -8.88 8.36
N ILE A 103 7.22 -9.38 9.44
CA ILE A 103 8.68 -9.44 9.53
C ILE A 103 9.32 -10.35 8.48
N ASP A 104 8.56 -11.32 7.96
CA ASP A 104 9.00 -12.21 6.91
C ASP A 104 8.72 -11.67 5.49
N ASN A 105 8.17 -10.47 5.38
CA ASN A 105 7.93 -9.83 4.10
C ASN A 105 9.24 -9.16 3.63
N PHE A 106 9.69 -9.52 2.44
CA PHE A 106 10.90 -8.97 1.84
C PHE A 106 10.85 -7.44 1.67
N ALA A 107 9.65 -6.88 1.53
CA ALA A 107 9.47 -5.42 1.40
C ALA A 107 10.00 -4.63 2.61
N LYS A 108 10.19 -5.28 3.76
CA LYS A 108 10.79 -4.64 4.94
C LYS A 108 12.15 -4.00 4.60
N ASN A 109 12.92 -4.64 3.72
CA ASN A 109 14.21 -4.12 3.29
C ASN A 109 14.07 -2.79 2.55
N LEU A 110 13.06 -2.66 1.71
CA LEU A 110 12.75 -1.40 1.03
C LEU A 110 12.38 -0.31 2.03
N TYR A 111 11.57 -0.63 3.04
CA TYR A 111 11.16 0.36 4.03
C TYR A 111 12.34 0.88 4.84
N ILE A 112 13.26 0.00 5.23
CA ILE A 112 14.50 0.41 5.91
C ILE A 112 15.32 1.34 5.01
N GLU A 113 15.47 0.99 3.74
CA GLU A 113 16.18 1.81 2.75
C GLU A 113 15.57 3.21 2.63
N LEU A 114 14.24 3.31 2.71
CA LEU A 114 13.51 4.58 2.59
C LEU A 114 13.58 5.43 3.87
N GLY A 115 14.09 4.89 4.97
CA GLY A 115 14.22 5.62 6.22
C GLY A 115 13.17 5.27 7.27
N PHE A 116 12.34 4.25 7.05
CA PHE A 116 11.44 3.76 8.10
C PHE A 116 12.22 3.00 9.16
N VAL A 117 11.83 3.17 10.41
CA VAL A 117 12.40 2.45 11.55
C VAL A 117 11.29 1.81 12.38
N GLU A 118 11.61 0.69 13.03
CA GLU A 118 10.67 0.02 13.92
C GLU A 118 10.43 0.89 15.16
N ASN A 119 9.16 0.94 15.60
CA ASN A 119 8.80 1.73 16.79
C ASN A 119 8.46 0.86 18.01
N GLY A 120 8.62 -0.45 17.93
CA GLY A 120 8.36 -1.38 19.01
C GLY A 120 6.92 -1.92 19.06
N ASN A 121 6.01 -1.41 18.26
CA ASN A 121 4.64 -1.93 18.22
C ASN A 121 4.60 -3.17 17.33
N SER A 122 3.98 -4.23 17.86
CA SER A 122 3.82 -5.48 17.11
C SER A 122 2.53 -6.18 17.49
N LYS A 123 2.06 -7.06 16.61
CA LYS A 123 0.93 -7.94 16.86
C LYS A 123 1.10 -9.21 16.03
N THR A 124 0.38 -10.26 16.39
CA THR A 124 0.40 -11.52 15.67
C THR A 124 -0.84 -11.60 14.79
N ILE A 125 -0.64 -11.83 13.49
CA ILE A 125 -1.70 -11.97 12.49
C ILE A 125 -1.47 -13.31 11.78
N ARG A 126 -2.43 -14.24 11.89
CA ARG A 126 -2.34 -15.56 11.27
C ARG A 126 -1.00 -16.28 11.57
N GLY A 127 -0.55 -16.18 12.84
CA GLY A 127 0.69 -16.84 13.28
C GLY A 127 1.98 -16.13 12.84
N ARG A 128 1.89 -14.97 12.22
CA ARG A 128 3.04 -14.19 11.75
C ARG A 128 3.16 -12.90 12.54
N GLU A 129 4.38 -12.51 12.85
CA GLU A 129 4.62 -11.25 13.54
C GLU A 129 4.47 -10.08 12.57
N TYR A 130 3.65 -9.10 12.95
CA TYR A 130 3.30 -7.92 12.18
C TYR A 130 3.76 -6.71 12.99
N ILE A 131 4.69 -5.93 12.43
CA ILE A 131 5.33 -4.81 13.14
C ILE A 131 5.00 -3.49 12.50
N GLN A 132 5.03 -2.43 13.31
CA GLN A 132 4.87 -1.06 12.83
C GLN A 132 6.23 -0.42 12.61
N MET A 133 6.33 0.34 11.53
CA MET A 133 7.50 1.14 11.22
C MET A 133 7.06 2.58 10.98
N ILE A 134 7.92 3.52 11.34
CA ILE A 134 7.64 4.94 11.18
C ILE A 134 8.74 5.62 10.37
N TYR A 135 8.31 6.65 9.65
CA TYR A 135 9.18 7.54 8.89
C TYR A 135 9.00 8.95 9.40
N GLU A 136 10.09 9.63 9.69
CA GLU A 136 10.10 11.04 10.07
C GLU A 136 11.10 11.78 9.17
N ASN A 137 10.62 12.83 8.53
CA ASN A 137 11.49 13.71 7.77
C ASN A 137 12.13 14.70 8.72
N ARG A 138 13.45 14.62 8.87
CA ARG A 138 14.20 15.44 9.83
C ARG A 138 14.99 16.59 9.19
N ASN A 139 14.65 16.92 7.96
CA ASN A 139 15.30 18.04 7.27
C ASN A 139 14.75 19.39 7.75
#